data_a28930aca14919b60524f5184bee52fd
#
_entry.id   a28930aca14919b60524f5184bee52fd
#
_cell.length_a   1.000
_cell.length_b   1.000
_cell.length_c   1.000
_cell.angle_alpha   90.00
_cell.angle_beta   90.00
_cell.angle_gamma   90.00
#
_symmetry.space_group_name_H-M   'P 1'
#
loop_
_entity.id
_entity.type
_entity.pdbx_description
1 polymer ?
#
loop_
_entity_poly.entity_id
_entity_poly.type
_entity_poly.pdbx_seq_one_letter_code
_entity_poly.pdbx_strand_id
1 'polypeptide(L)'
;MSRIGRLPITVPAGVTVTVDSNNLVTVKGPKGTLSQQVNHAITVNQEGNMLHLTRANDSKENRAMHGLYRALVHNMVVGVTDGFSKTLELVGTGYRAAAEGGKKLTINIGFSHPVILDAPETISFETPNANTIVVKGIDKQQVGNLAADIRAIRKPEPYLGKGIKYTGEHIRRKQGKTCLLYTSPSPRDMRRS
;
A
#
# COMPACT_ATOMS: atom_id res chain seq x y z
N MET A 1 26.21 7.49 4.41
CA MET A 1 25.70 6.68 5.54
C MET A 1 24.19 6.63 5.50
N SER A 2 23.55 5.48 5.83
CA SER A 2 22.07 5.40 5.90
C SER A 2 21.60 6.03 7.20
N ARG A 3 20.93 7.18 7.15
CA ARG A 3 20.31 7.81 8.33
C ARG A 3 19.21 6.92 8.94
N ILE A 4 18.44 6.25 8.07
CA ILE A 4 17.33 5.37 8.48
C ILE A 4 17.84 4.12 9.20
N GLY A 5 18.88 3.46 8.69
CA GLY A 5 19.41 2.21 9.27
C GLY A 5 19.94 2.36 10.70
N ARG A 6 20.42 3.55 11.07
CA ARG A 6 20.97 3.83 12.42
C ARG A 6 19.90 4.10 13.48
N LEU A 7 18.68 4.43 13.08
CA LEU A 7 17.62 4.73 14.04
C LEU A 7 17.24 3.47 14.80
N PRO A 8 17.25 3.48 16.13
CA PRO A 8 16.77 2.35 16.92
C PRO A 8 15.27 2.10 16.62
N ILE A 9 14.85 0.87 16.83
CA ILE A 9 13.44 0.49 16.76
C ILE A 9 12.98 0.20 18.17
N THR A 10 12.04 0.99 18.67
CA THR A 10 11.43 0.77 19.98
C THR A 10 10.43 -0.38 19.88
N VAL A 11 10.59 -1.38 20.73
CA VAL A 11 9.64 -2.51 20.87
C VAL A 11 8.64 -2.14 21.96
N PRO A 12 7.35 -1.97 21.63
CA PRO A 12 6.34 -1.64 22.63
C PRO A 12 6.05 -2.84 23.54
N ALA A 13 5.48 -2.56 24.71
CA ALA A 13 5.07 -3.59 25.64
C ALA A 13 4.04 -4.53 25.00
N GLY A 14 4.24 -5.86 25.18
CA GLY A 14 3.39 -6.87 24.57
C GLY A 14 3.85 -7.39 23.20
N VAL A 15 4.97 -6.89 22.67
CA VAL A 15 5.61 -7.42 21.46
C VAL A 15 6.88 -8.17 21.86
N THR A 16 7.02 -9.40 21.38
CA THR A 16 8.24 -10.20 21.52
C THR A 16 8.92 -10.33 20.16
N VAL A 17 10.23 -10.11 20.16
CA VAL A 17 11.06 -10.26 18.96
C VAL A 17 12.05 -11.38 19.25
N THR A 18 12.11 -12.36 18.35
CA THR A 18 13.07 -13.45 18.39
C THR A 18 13.90 -13.45 17.11
N VAL A 19 15.19 -13.70 17.25
CA VAL A 19 16.12 -13.79 16.11
C VAL A 19 16.75 -15.15 16.15
N ASP A 20 16.53 -15.96 15.14
CA ASP A 20 17.12 -17.29 15.01
C ASP A 20 18.58 -17.23 14.52
N SER A 21 19.30 -18.34 14.69
CA SER A 21 20.67 -18.50 14.19
C SER A 21 20.82 -18.25 12.69
N ASN A 22 19.75 -18.46 11.92
CA ASN A 22 19.69 -18.21 10.48
C ASN A 22 19.31 -16.77 10.12
N ASN A 23 19.33 -15.82 11.07
CA ASN A 23 18.87 -14.46 10.90
C ASN A 23 17.37 -14.35 10.48
N LEU A 24 16.55 -15.31 10.83
CA LEU A 24 15.10 -15.19 10.72
C LEU A 24 14.59 -14.38 11.90
N VAL A 25 14.10 -13.19 11.64
CA VAL A 25 13.48 -12.31 12.64
C VAL A 25 12.00 -12.61 12.71
N THR A 26 11.52 -13.03 13.86
CA THR A 26 10.10 -13.28 14.12
C THR A 26 9.60 -12.27 15.16
N VAL A 27 8.54 -11.56 14.81
CA VAL A 27 7.90 -10.57 15.67
C VAL A 27 6.49 -11.04 15.99
N LYS A 28 6.23 -11.25 17.28
CA LYS A 28 4.91 -11.67 17.79
C LYS A 28 4.30 -10.55 18.62
N GLY A 29 3.07 -10.19 18.31
CA GLY A 29 2.32 -9.15 19.01
C GLY A 29 0.84 -9.47 19.14
N PRO A 30 0.03 -8.52 19.63
CA PRO A 30 -1.38 -8.74 19.92
C PRO A 30 -2.24 -9.06 18.68
N LYS A 31 -1.85 -8.58 17.49
CA LYS A 31 -2.60 -8.81 16.25
C LYS A 31 -2.14 -10.03 15.45
N GLY A 32 -1.00 -10.62 15.80
CA GLY A 32 -0.48 -11.80 15.11
C GLY A 32 1.03 -11.91 15.16
N THR A 33 1.56 -12.76 14.28
CA THR A 33 3.00 -13.04 14.17
C THR A 33 3.43 -12.83 12.74
N LEU A 34 4.55 -12.14 12.57
CA LEU A 34 5.21 -11.94 11.28
C LEU A 34 6.64 -12.44 11.36
N SER A 35 7.15 -12.99 10.27
CA SER A 35 8.53 -13.44 10.15
C SER A 35 9.17 -12.87 8.89
N GLN A 36 10.45 -12.50 8.97
CA GLN A 36 11.23 -11.96 7.87
C GLN A 36 12.65 -12.49 7.89
N GLN A 37 13.09 -13.06 6.77
CA GLN A 37 14.48 -13.44 6.59
C GLN A 37 15.33 -12.20 6.38
N VAL A 38 16.35 -12.01 7.23
CA VAL A 38 17.33 -10.93 7.13
C VAL A 38 18.62 -11.48 6.54
N ASN A 39 19.29 -10.73 5.66
CA ASN A 39 20.56 -11.13 5.09
C ASN A 39 21.64 -11.23 6.17
N HIS A 40 22.51 -12.23 6.06
CA HIS A 40 23.59 -12.50 7.02
C HIS A 40 24.59 -11.33 7.17
N ALA A 41 24.67 -10.40 6.20
CA ALA A 41 25.50 -9.19 6.30
C ALA A 41 24.94 -8.14 7.29
N ILE A 42 23.72 -8.36 7.80
CA ILE A 42 23.07 -7.48 8.77
C ILE A 42 22.82 -8.26 10.05
N THR A 43 23.28 -7.76 11.17
CA THR A 43 23.07 -8.34 12.49
C THR A 43 22.00 -7.53 13.22
N VAL A 44 21.07 -8.23 13.85
CA VAL A 44 20.01 -7.61 14.66
C VAL A 44 20.35 -7.86 16.14
N ASN A 45 20.65 -6.79 16.86
CA ASN A 45 20.94 -6.82 18.29
C ASN A 45 19.75 -6.26 19.06
N GLN A 46 19.34 -6.94 20.11
CA GLN A 46 18.29 -6.49 21.02
C GLN A 46 18.91 -6.04 22.34
N GLU A 47 18.69 -4.79 22.68
CA GLU A 47 19.14 -4.17 23.94
C GLU A 47 17.89 -3.70 24.73
N GLY A 48 17.41 -4.56 25.62
CA GLY A 48 16.17 -4.29 26.35
C GLY A 48 14.96 -4.12 25.41
N ASN A 49 14.39 -2.92 25.40
CA ASN A 49 13.25 -2.59 24.55
C ASN A 49 13.62 -1.93 23.22
N MET A 50 14.90 -1.94 22.84
CA MET A 50 15.37 -1.35 21.59
C MET A 50 16.03 -2.42 20.72
N LEU A 51 15.78 -2.35 19.41
CA LEU A 51 16.45 -3.15 18.41
C LEU A 51 17.42 -2.25 17.62
N HIS A 52 18.66 -2.67 17.55
CA HIS A 52 19.71 -2.04 16.76
C HIS A 52 20.11 -2.99 15.63
N LEU A 53 20.13 -2.49 14.41
CA LEU A 53 20.64 -3.21 13.27
C LEU A 53 22.06 -2.72 12.99
N THR A 54 23.00 -3.66 12.83
CA THR A 54 24.39 -3.37 12.46
C THR A 54 24.73 -4.08 11.15
N ARG A 55 25.74 -3.58 10.45
CA ARG A 55 26.19 -4.15 9.18
C ARG A 55 27.65 -4.59 9.31
N ALA A 56 28.02 -5.65 8.59
CA ALA A 56 29.35 -6.22 8.65
C ALA A 56 30.44 -5.27 8.04
N ASN A 57 30.10 -4.58 6.95
CA ASN A 57 31.02 -3.65 6.26
C ASN A 57 30.27 -2.48 5.63
N ASP A 58 31.03 -1.49 5.08
CA ASP A 58 30.48 -0.23 4.55
C ASP A 58 30.32 -0.25 3.02
N SER A 59 30.13 -1.46 2.41
CA SER A 59 29.87 -1.61 1.00
C SER A 59 28.57 -0.90 0.59
N LYS A 60 28.44 -0.56 -0.68
CA LYS A 60 27.22 0.07 -1.24
C LYS A 60 25.98 -0.79 -1.01
N GLU A 61 26.11 -2.10 -1.18
CA GLU A 61 25.03 -3.08 -0.99
C GLU A 61 24.61 -3.17 0.47
N ASN A 62 25.55 -3.33 1.41
CA ASN A 62 25.24 -3.43 2.82
C ASN A 62 24.66 -2.14 3.40
N ARG A 63 25.02 -0.96 2.84
CA ARG A 63 24.36 0.29 3.19
C ARG A 63 22.91 0.34 2.74
N ALA A 64 22.60 -0.19 1.56
CA ALA A 64 21.23 -0.27 1.05
C ALA A 64 20.41 -1.27 1.87
N MET A 65 20.94 -2.49 2.09
CA MET A 65 20.27 -3.54 2.88
C MET A 65 20.05 -3.12 4.33
N HIS A 66 20.99 -2.41 4.95
CA HIS A 66 20.82 -1.93 6.32
C HIS A 66 19.60 -1.04 6.50
N GLY A 67 19.37 -0.09 5.58
CA GLY A 67 18.16 0.74 5.59
C GLY A 67 16.88 -0.04 5.28
N LEU A 68 16.94 -0.99 4.34
CA LEU A 68 15.82 -1.84 3.96
C LEU A 68 15.34 -2.71 5.13
N TYR A 69 16.24 -3.52 5.70
CA TYR A 69 15.87 -4.44 6.78
C TYR A 69 15.42 -3.70 8.04
N ARG A 70 16.04 -2.55 8.34
CA ARG A 70 15.54 -1.71 9.45
C ARG A 70 14.09 -1.28 9.21
N ALA A 71 13.76 -0.85 8.00
CA ALA A 71 12.39 -0.44 7.67
C ALA A 71 11.41 -1.63 7.70
N LEU A 72 11.82 -2.81 7.21
CA LEU A 72 11.00 -4.02 7.26
C LEU A 72 10.71 -4.46 8.69
N VAL A 73 11.74 -4.57 9.55
CA VAL A 73 11.56 -4.94 10.97
C VAL A 73 10.69 -3.92 11.71
N HIS A 74 10.90 -2.62 11.47
CA HIS A 74 10.05 -1.59 12.03
C HIS A 74 8.58 -1.72 11.58
N ASN A 75 8.35 -1.99 10.30
CA ASN A 75 6.99 -2.23 9.80
C ASN A 75 6.36 -3.47 10.44
N MET A 76 7.14 -4.54 10.70
CA MET A 76 6.62 -5.72 11.40
C MET A 76 6.18 -5.37 12.83
N VAL A 77 6.99 -4.60 13.58
CA VAL A 77 6.63 -4.17 14.93
C VAL A 77 5.35 -3.33 14.94
N VAL A 78 5.24 -2.34 14.06
CA VAL A 78 4.03 -1.52 13.90
C VAL A 78 2.84 -2.36 13.44
N GLY A 79 3.07 -3.30 12.51
CA GLY A 79 2.01 -4.15 11.97
C GLY A 79 1.36 -5.06 13.00
N VAL A 80 2.14 -5.67 13.90
CA VAL A 80 1.60 -6.54 14.96
C VAL A 80 0.99 -5.76 16.12
N THR A 81 1.27 -4.45 16.27
CA THR A 81 0.67 -3.56 17.28
C THR A 81 -0.56 -2.86 16.74
N ASP A 82 -0.36 -1.88 15.87
CA ASP A 82 -1.41 -0.99 15.36
C ASP A 82 -2.08 -1.57 14.11
N GLY A 83 -1.33 -2.33 13.31
CA GLY A 83 -1.74 -2.78 11.99
C GLY A 83 -1.62 -1.69 10.95
N PHE A 84 -1.89 -2.06 9.70
CA PHE A 84 -1.91 -1.14 8.57
C PHE A 84 -3.28 -1.08 7.95
N SER A 85 -3.64 0.10 7.46
CA SER A 85 -4.86 0.31 6.69
C SER A 85 -4.58 1.15 5.45
N LYS A 86 -5.27 0.84 4.36
CA LYS A 86 -5.31 1.64 3.14
C LYS A 86 -6.76 1.86 2.75
N THR A 87 -7.12 3.12 2.55
CA THR A 87 -8.47 3.51 2.16
C THR A 87 -8.51 3.88 0.69
N LEU A 88 -9.49 3.32 0.00
CA LEU A 88 -9.77 3.55 -1.42
C LEU A 88 -11.16 4.17 -1.57
N GLU A 89 -11.30 5.08 -2.52
CA GLU A 89 -12.55 5.74 -2.87
C GLU A 89 -12.96 5.37 -4.28
N LEU A 90 -14.24 5.00 -4.44
CA LEU A 90 -14.86 4.77 -5.73
C LEU A 90 -15.52 6.06 -6.21
N VAL A 91 -15.09 6.55 -7.34
CA VAL A 91 -15.64 7.75 -7.99
C VAL A 91 -16.32 7.36 -9.28
N GLY A 92 -17.63 7.52 -9.33
CA GLY A 92 -18.42 7.20 -10.53
C GLY A 92 -19.89 6.95 -10.20
N THR A 93 -20.77 7.27 -11.14
CA THR A 93 -22.21 7.02 -10.97
C THR A 93 -22.49 5.52 -10.96
N GLY A 94 -23.17 5.03 -9.93
CA GLY A 94 -23.51 3.61 -9.79
C GLY A 94 -22.35 2.72 -9.32
N TYR A 95 -21.17 3.28 -9.01
CA TYR A 95 -20.08 2.51 -8.41
C TYR A 95 -20.38 2.23 -6.96
N ARG A 96 -20.21 0.98 -6.54
CA ARG A 96 -20.44 0.54 -5.17
C ARG A 96 -19.58 -0.66 -4.83
N ALA A 97 -19.22 -0.76 -3.57
CA ALA A 97 -18.53 -1.90 -3.00
C ALA A 97 -19.27 -2.39 -1.77
N ALA A 98 -19.24 -3.70 -1.54
CA ALA A 98 -19.78 -4.34 -0.36
C ALA A 98 -18.79 -5.39 0.14
N ALA A 99 -18.46 -5.35 1.43
CA ALA A 99 -17.65 -6.36 2.09
C ALA A 99 -18.55 -7.35 2.82
N GLU A 100 -18.39 -8.63 2.50
CA GLU A 100 -19.13 -9.73 3.11
C GLU A 100 -18.21 -10.47 4.10
N GLY A 101 -18.57 -10.46 5.38
CA GLY A 101 -17.79 -11.13 6.43
C GLY A 101 -16.34 -10.67 6.59
N GLY A 102 -15.99 -9.49 6.05
CA GLY A 102 -14.63 -8.96 6.09
C GLY A 102 -13.59 -9.70 5.21
N LYS A 103 -13.96 -10.79 4.59
CA LYS A 103 -13.06 -11.63 3.76
C LYS A 103 -13.36 -11.55 2.27
N LYS A 104 -14.57 -11.25 1.92
CA LYS A 104 -15.01 -11.16 0.53
C LYS A 104 -15.41 -9.74 0.19
N LEU A 105 -14.89 -9.21 -0.91
CA LEU A 105 -15.18 -7.87 -1.40
C LEU A 105 -15.83 -7.97 -2.78
N THR A 106 -17.06 -7.50 -2.88
CA THR A 106 -17.82 -7.42 -4.14
C THR A 106 -17.80 -5.96 -4.61
N ILE A 107 -17.32 -5.71 -5.82
CA ILE A 107 -17.19 -4.37 -6.40
C ILE A 107 -17.99 -4.28 -7.70
N ASN A 108 -18.89 -3.31 -7.77
CA ASN A 108 -19.62 -2.95 -8.98
C ASN A 108 -19.08 -1.62 -9.52
N ILE A 109 -18.44 -1.64 -10.68
CA ILE A 109 -17.76 -0.48 -11.28
C ILE A 109 -18.07 -0.32 -12.77
N GLY A 110 -19.28 -0.69 -13.18
CA GLY A 110 -19.77 -0.54 -14.56
C GLY A 110 -19.22 -1.60 -15.52
N PHE A 111 -18.84 -2.77 -15.02
CA PHE A 111 -18.67 -3.97 -15.81
C PHE A 111 -20.00 -4.73 -15.90
N SER A 112 -20.09 -5.68 -16.85
CA SER A 112 -21.27 -6.54 -17.03
C SER A 112 -21.49 -7.51 -15.85
N HIS A 113 -20.44 -7.78 -15.07
CA HIS A 113 -20.47 -8.64 -13.89
C HIS A 113 -19.79 -7.96 -12.70
N PRO A 114 -20.17 -8.27 -11.47
CA PRO A 114 -19.46 -7.79 -10.29
C PRO A 114 -18.05 -8.41 -10.22
N VAL A 115 -17.08 -7.64 -9.76
CA VAL A 115 -15.74 -8.15 -9.44
C VAL A 115 -15.74 -8.63 -8.00
N ILE A 116 -15.39 -9.89 -7.79
CA ILE A 116 -15.31 -10.51 -6.48
C ILE A 116 -13.84 -10.75 -6.16
N LEU A 117 -13.41 -10.32 -4.98
CA LEU A 117 -12.05 -10.49 -4.46
C LEU A 117 -12.11 -11.16 -3.10
N ASP A 118 -11.31 -12.21 -2.91
CA ASP A 118 -11.15 -12.89 -1.65
C ASP A 118 -9.88 -12.38 -0.93
N ALA A 119 -10.00 -12.06 0.36
CA ALA A 119 -8.87 -11.62 1.17
C ALA A 119 -8.06 -12.81 1.65
N PRO A 120 -6.71 -12.72 1.66
CA PRO A 120 -5.86 -13.63 2.42
C PRO A 120 -6.22 -13.62 3.92
N GLU A 121 -5.79 -14.64 4.66
CA GLU A 121 -6.12 -14.79 6.08
C GLU A 121 -5.71 -13.58 6.95
N THR A 122 -4.62 -12.93 6.58
CA THR A 122 -4.02 -11.79 7.30
C THR A 122 -4.67 -10.44 6.99
N ILE A 123 -5.62 -10.39 6.03
CA ILE A 123 -6.26 -9.15 5.57
C ILE A 123 -7.77 -9.21 5.82
N SER A 124 -8.33 -8.04 6.09
CA SER A 124 -9.78 -7.82 6.18
C SER A 124 -10.20 -6.60 5.37
N PHE A 125 -11.38 -6.69 4.79
CA PHE A 125 -12.05 -5.59 4.10
C PHE A 125 -13.13 -4.98 4.97
N GLU A 126 -13.23 -3.68 4.95
CA GLU A 126 -14.35 -2.93 5.52
C GLU A 126 -14.88 -1.95 4.49
N THR A 127 -16.19 -1.81 4.44
CA THR A 127 -16.88 -0.83 3.59
C THR A 127 -17.77 0.04 4.47
N PRO A 128 -17.23 1.09 5.10
CA PRO A 128 -18.03 1.99 5.93
C PRO A 128 -19.14 2.68 5.12
N ASN A 129 -18.89 2.93 3.85
CA ASN A 129 -19.83 3.46 2.87
C ASN A 129 -19.74 2.65 1.58
N ALA A 130 -20.81 2.67 0.78
CA ALA A 130 -20.83 2.00 -0.52
C ALA A 130 -19.70 2.44 -1.49
N ASN A 131 -19.15 3.64 -1.29
CA ASN A 131 -18.10 4.21 -2.13
C ASN A 131 -16.71 4.20 -1.50
N THR A 132 -16.56 3.60 -0.31
CA THR A 132 -15.29 3.59 0.41
C THR A 132 -14.91 2.17 0.79
N ILE A 133 -13.71 1.77 0.43
CA ILE A 133 -13.14 0.46 0.77
C ILE A 133 -11.94 0.72 1.69
N VAL A 134 -11.90 0.06 2.83
CA VAL A 134 -10.77 0.06 3.75
C VAL A 134 -10.17 -1.34 3.77
N VAL A 135 -8.90 -1.45 3.38
CA VAL A 135 -8.12 -2.69 3.42
C VAL A 135 -7.26 -2.66 4.67
N LYS A 136 -7.48 -3.57 5.61
CA LYS A 136 -6.74 -3.67 6.88
C LYS A 136 -5.95 -4.97 6.95
N GLY A 137 -4.77 -4.92 7.57
CA GLY A 137 -3.95 -6.11 7.79
C GLY A 137 -2.73 -5.84 8.65
N ILE A 138 -2.05 -6.91 9.04
CA ILE A 138 -0.84 -6.84 9.85
C ILE A 138 0.41 -6.61 9.00
N ASP A 139 0.44 -7.08 7.75
CA ASP A 139 1.57 -6.91 6.85
C ASP A 139 1.35 -5.74 5.89
N LYS A 140 2.21 -4.73 6.01
CA LYS A 140 2.19 -3.53 5.16
C LYS A 140 2.29 -3.85 3.67
N GLN A 141 3.12 -4.85 3.31
CA GLN A 141 3.33 -5.23 1.93
C GLN A 141 2.08 -5.85 1.33
N GLN A 142 1.46 -6.79 2.02
CA GLN A 142 0.24 -7.46 1.55
C GLN A 142 -0.93 -6.46 1.44
N VAL A 143 -1.11 -5.59 2.45
CA VAL A 143 -2.13 -4.53 2.41
C VAL A 143 -1.90 -3.59 1.23
N GLY A 144 -0.63 -3.20 0.99
CA GLY A 144 -0.26 -2.33 -0.14
C GLY A 144 -0.51 -2.97 -1.50
N ASN A 145 -0.12 -4.23 -1.68
CA ASN A 145 -0.30 -4.96 -2.93
C ASN A 145 -1.78 -5.14 -3.25
N LEU A 146 -2.57 -5.62 -2.26
CA LEU A 146 -4.00 -5.84 -2.48
C LEU A 146 -4.76 -4.52 -2.76
N ALA A 147 -4.40 -3.44 -2.07
CA ALA A 147 -4.95 -2.12 -2.38
C ALA A 147 -4.58 -1.63 -3.80
N ALA A 148 -3.37 -1.94 -4.27
CA ALA A 148 -2.94 -1.63 -5.63
C ALA A 148 -3.69 -2.47 -6.68
N ASP A 149 -3.91 -3.74 -6.40
CA ASP A 149 -4.68 -4.64 -7.27
C ASP A 149 -6.13 -4.17 -7.40
N ILE A 150 -6.78 -3.81 -6.29
CA ILE A 150 -8.13 -3.22 -6.30
C ILE A 150 -8.15 -1.95 -7.15
N ARG A 151 -7.18 -1.04 -6.96
CA ARG A 151 -7.09 0.18 -7.77
C ARG A 151 -6.82 -0.10 -9.25
N ALA A 152 -6.08 -1.17 -9.57
CA ALA A 152 -5.76 -1.56 -10.94
C ALA A 152 -6.97 -2.05 -11.74
N ILE A 153 -8.02 -2.59 -11.09
CA ILE A 153 -9.25 -3.04 -11.73
C ILE A 153 -9.87 -1.92 -12.57
N ARG A 154 -9.92 -0.70 -12.03
CA ARG A 154 -10.36 0.47 -12.77
C ARG A 154 -9.63 1.73 -12.29
N LYS A 155 -8.51 2.02 -12.93
CA LYS A 155 -7.71 3.22 -12.63
C LYS A 155 -8.53 4.49 -12.88
N PRO A 156 -8.33 5.57 -12.09
CA PRO A 156 -9.04 6.82 -12.29
C PRO A 156 -8.69 7.43 -13.65
N GLU A 157 -9.70 7.84 -14.39
CA GLU A 157 -9.52 8.46 -15.69
C GLU A 157 -9.09 9.94 -15.55
N PRO A 158 -8.36 10.49 -16.53
CA PRO A 158 -7.82 11.85 -16.43
C PRO A 158 -8.83 12.97 -16.72
N TYR A 159 -10.05 12.71 -17.18
CA TYR A 159 -11.02 13.72 -17.53
C TYR A 159 -12.01 14.03 -16.40
N LEU A 160 -12.82 13.05 -16.00
CA LEU A 160 -13.79 13.18 -14.93
C LEU A 160 -13.28 12.63 -13.59
N GLY A 161 -12.20 11.86 -13.63
CA GLY A 161 -11.64 11.19 -12.45
C GLY A 161 -12.43 9.97 -11.99
N LYS A 162 -13.27 9.39 -12.86
CA LYS A 162 -14.02 8.18 -12.57
C LYS A 162 -13.06 6.98 -12.45
N GLY A 163 -13.24 6.16 -11.42
CA GLY A 163 -12.39 5.00 -11.14
C GLY A 163 -12.19 4.81 -9.65
N ILE A 164 -11.22 3.96 -9.30
CA ILE A 164 -10.80 3.68 -7.93
C ILE A 164 -9.51 4.46 -7.66
N LYS A 165 -9.52 5.31 -6.64
CA LYS A 165 -8.35 6.09 -6.21
C LYS A 165 -8.06 5.87 -4.74
N TYR A 166 -6.84 6.19 -4.29
CA TYR A 166 -6.56 6.27 -2.86
C TYR A 166 -7.19 7.53 -2.26
N THR A 167 -7.57 7.47 -0.99
CA THR A 167 -8.02 8.66 -0.26
C THR A 167 -6.90 9.70 -0.24
N GLY A 168 -7.24 10.93 -0.64
CA GLY A 168 -6.26 12.03 -0.77
C GLY A 168 -5.42 12.00 -2.05
N GLU A 169 -5.59 11.02 -2.95
CA GLU A 169 -4.90 11.00 -4.24
C GLU A 169 -5.42 12.11 -5.15
N HIS A 170 -4.54 13.02 -5.53
CA HIS A 170 -4.85 14.07 -6.51
C HIS A 170 -4.65 13.56 -7.93
N ILE A 171 -5.74 13.46 -8.69
CA ILE A 171 -5.70 13.04 -10.09
C ILE A 171 -5.50 14.28 -10.97
N ARG A 172 -4.38 14.31 -11.73
CA ARG A 172 -4.14 15.37 -12.71
C ARG A 172 -5.16 15.26 -13.84
N ARG A 173 -6.13 16.16 -13.83
CA ARG A 173 -7.17 16.21 -14.88
C ARG A 173 -6.66 16.89 -16.14
N LYS A 174 -7.05 16.33 -17.27
CA LYS A 174 -6.87 16.94 -18.60
C LYS A 174 -8.16 17.64 -19.00
N GLN A 175 -8.04 18.72 -19.76
CA GLN A 175 -9.20 19.33 -20.41
C GLN A 175 -9.72 18.38 -21.48
N GLY A 176 -11.04 18.20 -21.56
CA GLY A 176 -11.67 17.51 -22.67
C GLY A 176 -11.40 18.25 -23.99
N LYS A 177 -11.53 17.55 -25.09
CA LYS A 177 -11.50 18.20 -26.40
C LYS A 177 -12.72 19.14 -26.51
N THR A 178 -12.49 20.39 -26.19
CA THR A 178 -13.49 21.45 -26.41
C THR A 178 -13.59 21.75 -27.88
N CYS A 179 -14.77 22.14 -28.34
CA CYS A 179 -15.13 22.45 -29.72
C CYS A 179 -14.30 23.56 -30.36
N LEU A 180 -13.40 24.20 -29.62
CA LEU A 180 -12.48 25.25 -30.11
C LEU A 180 -11.57 24.78 -31.26
N LEU A 181 -11.32 23.49 -31.39
CA LEU A 181 -10.59 22.92 -32.54
C LEU A 181 -11.43 22.97 -33.84
N TYR A 182 -12.76 23.16 -33.74
CA TYR A 182 -13.66 23.27 -34.89
C TYR A 182 -14.03 24.72 -35.19
N THR A 183 -13.65 25.68 -34.33
CA THR A 183 -13.88 27.12 -34.55
C THR A 183 -12.72 27.82 -35.23
N SER A 184 -11.59 27.19 -35.40
CA SER A 184 -10.49 27.67 -36.22
C SER A 184 -10.83 27.34 -37.67
N PRO A 185 -11.10 28.35 -38.53
CA PRO A 185 -11.36 28.11 -39.93
C PRO A 185 -10.16 27.40 -40.58
N SER A 186 -10.43 26.36 -41.34
CA SER A 186 -9.36 25.67 -42.05
C SER A 186 -8.70 26.64 -43.05
N PRO A 187 -7.43 26.44 -43.39
CA PRO A 187 -6.80 27.28 -44.44
C PRO A 187 -7.56 27.31 -45.77
N ARG A 188 -8.43 26.34 -45.98
CA ARG A 188 -9.30 26.22 -47.14
C ARG A 188 -10.53 27.11 -47.05
N ASP A 189 -11.04 27.32 -45.82
CA ASP A 189 -12.20 28.19 -45.57
C ASP A 189 -11.81 29.66 -45.59
N MET A 190 -10.57 30.01 -45.18
CA MET A 190 -10.03 31.37 -45.26
C MET A 190 -9.78 31.85 -46.66
N ARG A 191 -9.73 30.99 -47.68
CA ARG A 191 -9.56 31.36 -49.09
C ARG A 191 -10.88 31.67 -49.84
N ARG A 192 -12.03 31.51 -49.17
CA ARG A 192 -13.36 31.69 -49.75
C ARG A 192 -14.11 32.91 -49.24
N SER A 193 -13.50 33.72 -48.38
CA SER A 193 -14.05 35.01 -47.90
C SER A 193 -13.40 36.19 -48.62
#